data_9e6be6c036d9a4c813c6dbc82e85fbf0
#
_entry.id   9e6be6c036d9a4c813c6dbc82e85fbf0
#
_cell.length_a   1.000
_cell.length_b   1.000
_cell.length_c   1.000
_cell.angle_alpha   90.00
_cell.angle_beta   90.00
_cell.angle_gamma   90.00
#
_symmetry.space_group_name_H-M   'P 1'
#
loop_
_entity.id
_entity.type
_entity.pdbx_description
1 polymer ?
#
loop_
_entity_poly.entity_id
_entity_poly.type
_entity_poly.pdbx_seq_one_letter_code
_entity_poly.pdbx_strand_id
1 'polypeptide(L)'
;MTSIETNSSKTTTGSSDISLLDPGHKAAGLTANNVACWFGTKKVLEGVNLDMAPGQVTALIGPSGCGKSTFLRTLNRMHELVPSATLAGEILIDGVDIYRGAIPVTDVRRRIGMVFQKPNPFPAMTVAENVLAGLKLSGLKTTRSERDALIESCLTKAGLWNEVKNRLGDPGRALSGGQQQRLCIARSLAVSPQVLLMDEPCSALDPTSTRRIEQTISEISETVTVVIVTHNMQQAQRVSHRCAFFLAAENEPGRIIEEGPTKDIFTNPRDERTNDYVNGRFG
;
A
#
# COMPACT_ATOMS: atom_id res chain seq x y z
N MET A 1 19.39 45.11 47.89
CA MET A 1 18.45 45.33 46.77
C MET A 1 19.02 44.63 45.54
N THR A 2 18.61 43.44 45.32
CA THR A 2 19.14 42.60 44.22
C THR A 2 17.95 42.24 43.34
N SER A 3 17.92 42.79 42.12
CA SER A 3 16.85 42.63 41.15
C SER A 3 16.95 41.26 40.54
N ILE A 4 15.84 40.50 40.57
CA ILE A 4 15.67 39.20 39.90
C ILE A 4 15.09 39.47 38.51
N GLU A 5 15.94 39.21 37.48
CA GLU A 5 15.47 39.19 36.09
C GLU A 5 14.77 37.87 35.80
N THR A 6 13.49 37.93 35.46
CA THR A 6 12.70 36.80 34.99
C THR A 6 12.97 36.55 33.51
N ASN A 7 13.67 35.47 33.23
CA ASN A 7 13.96 35.02 31.89
C ASN A 7 12.73 34.27 31.33
N SER A 8 11.98 34.94 30.47
CA SER A 8 10.83 34.37 29.76
C SER A 8 11.34 33.53 28.60
N SER A 9 11.39 32.20 28.77
CA SER A 9 11.68 31.26 27.70
C SER A 9 10.51 31.23 26.70
N LYS A 10 10.75 31.85 25.53
CA LYS A 10 9.88 31.68 24.35
C LYS A 10 9.99 30.24 23.89
N THR A 11 8.94 29.48 24.11
CA THR A 11 8.72 28.19 23.48
C THR A 11 8.50 28.42 21.97
N THR A 12 9.51 28.19 21.19
CA THR A 12 9.41 28.12 19.72
C THR A 12 8.60 26.87 19.39
N THR A 13 7.31 27.05 19.12
CA THR A 13 6.51 26.04 18.40
C THR A 13 7.09 25.90 17.03
N GLY A 14 7.81 24.80 16.79
CA GLY A 14 8.30 24.42 15.48
C GLY A 14 7.12 24.30 14.50
N SER A 15 7.07 25.23 13.56
CA SER A 15 6.27 25.15 12.36
C SER A 15 6.80 23.98 11.54
N SER A 16 6.12 22.84 11.59
CA SER A 16 6.36 21.74 10.65
C SER A 16 5.67 22.09 9.33
N ASP A 17 6.32 22.95 8.54
CA ASP A 17 6.00 23.13 7.14
C ASP A 17 6.35 21.83 6.41
N ILE A 18 5.41 20.90 6.38
CA ILE A 18 5.49 19.75 5.51
C ILE A 18 5.17 20.27 4.12
N SER A 19 6.19 20.44 3.29
CA SER A 19 6.02 20.60 1.86
C SER A 19 5.30 19.36 1.33
N LEU A 20 4.01 19.47 1.07
CA LEU A 20 3.15 18.39 0.56
C LEU A 20 3.59 17.87 -0.82
N LEU A 21 4.59 18.50 -1.42
CA LEU A 21 5.24 18.18 -2.68
C LEU A 21 6.74 18.02 -2.45
N ASP A 22 7.14 17.46 -1.29
CA ASP A 22 8.57 17.35 -0.90
C ASP A 22 9.34 16.53 -1.94
N PRO A 23 10.31 17.16 -2.68
CA PRO A 23 11.21 16.44 -3.57
C PRO A 23 12.16 15.46 -2.82
N GLY A 24 12.17 15.49 -1.48
CA GLY A 24 12.90 14.56 -0.62
C GLY A 24 12.12 13.30 -0.21
N HIS A 25 10.86 13.15 -0.61
CA HIS A 25 10.09 11.94 -0.31
C HIS A 25 10.69 10.74 -1.04
N LYS A 26 11.24 9.80 -0.26
CA LYS A 26 11.86 8.57 -0.79
C LYS A 26 10.98 7.37 -0.48
N ALA A 27 10.87 6.48 -1.47
CA ALA A 27 10.35 5.14 -1.25
C ALA A 27 11.13 4.45 -0.13
N ALA A 28 10.41 3.76 0.77
CA ALA A 28 11.01 3.00 1.87
C ALA A 28 11.02 1.50 1.53
N GLY A 29 12.05 0.79 2.00
CA GLY A 29 12.06 -0.66 1.96
C GLY A 29 11.24 -1.26 3.09
N LEU A 30 10.64 -2.43 2.84
CA LEU A 30 10.02 -3.27 3.85
C LEU A 30 10.75 -4.60 3.95
N THR A 31 10.98 -5.06 5.19
CA THR A 31 11.53 -6.39 5.47
C THR A 31 10.61 -7.12 6.43
N ALA A 32 10.19 -8.33 6.07
CA ALA A 32 9.49 -9.25 6.95
C ALA A 32 10.44 -10.36 7.38
N ASN A 33 10.60 -10.55 8.69
CA ASN A 33 11.48 -11.56 9.29
C ASN A 33 10.67 -12.57 10.09
N ASN A 34 10.62 -13.81 9.63
CA ASN A 34 9.97 -14.94 10.29
C ASN A 34 8.54 -14.63 10.76
N VAL A 35 7.77 -13.97 9.90
CA VAL A 35 6.42 -13.53 10.25
C VAL A 35 5.46 -14.70 10.29
N ALA A 36 4.76 -14.84 11.42
CA ALA A 36 3.64 -15.75 11.61
C ALA A 36 2.42 -14.98 12.12
N CYS A 37 1.22 -15.36 11.67
CA CYS A 37 -0.03 -14.67 12.02
C CYS A 37 -1.13 -15.66 12.36
N TRP A 38 -1.94 -15.33 13.38
CA TRP A 38 -3.08 -16.13 13.85
C TRP A 38 -4.35 -15.28 13.89
N PHE A 39 -5.49 -15.94 13.74
CA PHE A 39 -6.82 -15.44 14.13
C PHE A 39 -7.41 -16.42 15.16
N GLY A 40 -7.45 -16.01 16.43
CA GLY A 40 -7.72 -16.89 17.55
C GLY A 40 -6.67 -18.00 17.63
N THR A 41 -7.10 -19.26 17.58
CA THR A 41 -6.22 -20.43 17.60
C THR A 41 -5.71 -20.86 16.22
N LYS A 42 -6.29 -20.31 15.13
CA LYS A 42 -5.94 -20.71 13.78
C LYS A 42 -4.72 -19.92 13.29
N LYS A 43 -3.60 -20.63 13.08
CA LYS A 43 -2.42 -20.07 12.40
C LYS A 43 -2.73 -19.96 10.90
N VAL A 44 -2.53 -18.77 10.34
CA VAL A 44 -2.81 -18.47 8.92
C VAL A 44 -1.53 -18.27 8.12
N LEU A 45 -0.46 -17.79 8.76
CA LEU A 45 0.85 -17.59 8.14
C LEU A 45 1.93 -18.17 9.05
N GLU A 46 2.99 -18.72 8.44
CA GLU A 46 4.13 -19.27 9.18
C GLU A 46 5.45 -19.01 8.47
N GLY A 47 6.40 -18.44 9.22
CA GLY A 47 7.78 -18.32 8.81
C GLY A 47 8.00 -17.50 7.55
N VAL A 48 7.17 -16.45 7.32
CA VAL A 48 7.27 -15.62 6.12
C VAL A 48 8.48 -14.69 6.24
N ASN A 49 9.43 -14.83 5.30
CA ASN A 49 10.58 -13.98 5.14
C ASN A 49 10.51 -13.35 3.75
N LEU A 50 10.56 -12.01 3.66
CA LEU A 50 10.48 -11.30 2.38
C LEU A 50 11.08 -9.90 2.49
N ASP A 51 12.00 -9.60 1.56
CA ASP A 51 12.52 -8.25 1.36
C ASP A 51 11.84 -7.59 0.17
N MET A 52 11.30 -6.41 0.41
CA MET A 52 10.62 -5.56 -0.57
C MET A 52 11.43 -4.27 -0.73
N ALA A 53 12.26 -4.22 -1.76
CA ALA A 53 13.22 -3.15 -1.98
C ALA A 53 12.53 -1.80 -2.27
N PRO A 54 13.12 -0.67 -1.83
CA PRO A 54 12.57 0.67 -2.09
C PRO A 54 12.45 0.94 -3.59
N GLY A 55 11.35 1.57 -4.01
CA GLY A 55 11.12 1.94 -5.40
C GLY A 55 10.89 0.75 -6.35
N GLN A 56 10.52 -0.41 -5.82
CA GLN A 56 10.18 -1.59 -6.61
C GLN A 56 8.75 -2.04 -6.38
N VAL A 57 8.24 -2.80 -7.34
CA VAL A 57 6.97 -3.52 -7.23
C VAL A 57 7.25 -4.97 -6.85
N THR A 58 6.73 -5.44 -5.72
CA THR A 58 6.76 -6.84 -5.31
C THR A 58 5.36 -7.45 -5.46
N ALA A 59 5.20 -8.47 -6.29
CA ALA A 59 3.95 -9.19 -6.43
C ALA A 59 3.88 -10.39 -5.47
N LEU A 60 2.74 -10.55 -4.81
CA LEU A 60 2.40 -11.72 -4.00
C LEU A 60 1.39 -12.55 -4.80
N ILE A 61 1.79 -13.72 -5.25
CA ILE A 61 0.96 -14.64 -6.04
C ILE A 61 0.69 -15.93 -5.27
N GLY A 62 -0.30 -16.69 -5.69
CA GLY A 62 -0.67 -17.99 -5.09
C GLY A 62 -2.17 -18.20 -5.05
N PRO A 63 -2.64 -19.41 -4.70
CA PRO A 63 -4.05 -19.76 -4.63
C PRO A 63 -4.83 -18.90 -3.64
N SER A 64 -6.16 -18.85 -3.80
CA SER A 64 -7.04 -18.19 -2.83
C SER A 64 -6.94 -18.88 -1.47
N GLY A 65 -6.98 -18.10 -0.38
CA GLY A 65 -6.92 -18.62 0.99
C GLY A 65 -5.54 -18.94 1.55
N CYS A 66 -4.44 -18.83 0.77
CA CYS A 66 -3.08 -19.11 1.25
C CYS A 66 -2.44 -17.98 2.10
N GLY A 67 -3.20 -16.95 2.49
CA GLY A 67 -2.75 -15.93 3.43
C GLY A 67 -2.15 -14.65 2.83
N LYS A 68 -2.09 -14.45 1.50
CA LYS A 68 -1.52 -13.25 0.85
C LYS A 68 -2.08 -11.93 1.38
N SER A 69 -3.41 -11.78 1.36
CA SER A 69 -4.08 -10.56 1.87
C SER A 69 -3.92 -10.41 3.39
N THR A 70 -3.78 -11.51 4.13
CA THR A 70 -3.43 -11.45 5.56
C THR A 70 -2.02 -10.91 5.72
N PHE A 71 -1.04 -11.45 5.01
CA PHE A 71 0.34 -10.93 5.02
C PHE A 71 0.38 -9.46 4.62
N LEU A 72 -0.28 -9.08 3.52
CA LEU A 72 -0.34 -7.69 3.09
C LEU A 72 -0.83 -6.75 4.21
N ARG A 73 -1.87 -7.15 4.96
CA ARG A 73 -2.43 -6.37 6.07
C ARG A 73 -1.54 -6.35 7.31
N THR A 74 -0.60 -7.28 7.47
CA THR A 74 0.39 -7.19 8.55
C THR A 74 1.40 -6.08 8.27
N LEU A 75 1.72 -5.78 7.01
CA LEU A 75 2.71 -4.77 6.63
C LEU A 75 2.33 -3.34 7.08
N ASN A 76 1.04 -3.05 7.33
CA ASN A 76 0.57 -1.75 7.84
C ASN A 76 -0.26 -1.87 9.13
N ARG A 77 -0.17 -2.99 9.83
CA ARG A 77 -0.88 -3.26 11.08
C ARG A 77 -2.41 -3.25 10.97
N MET A 78 -2.96 -3.46 9.76
CA MET A 78 -4.43 -3.52 9.58
C MET A 78 -5.03 -4.85 10.04
N HIS A 79 -4.25 -5.94 10.13
CA HIS A 79 -4.73 -7.20 10.70
C HIS A 79 -5.18 -7.04 12.17
N GLU A 80 -4.60 -6.11 12.92
CA GLU A 80 -4.97 -5.79 14.32
C GLU A 80 -6.39 -5.24 14.46
N LEU A 81 -7.07 -4.87 13.36
CA LEU A 81 -8.50 -4.50 13.39
C LEU A 81 -9.40 -5.71 13.68
N VAL A 82 -8.89 -6.92 13.56
CA VAL A 82 -9.54 -8.15 14.01
C VAL A 82 -9.07 -8.43 15.44
N PRO A 83 -9.96 -8.37 16.47
CA PRO A 83 -9.55 -8.47 17.87
C PRO A 83 -8.79 -9.76 18.24
N SER A 84 -9.04 -10.84 17.50
CA SER A 84 -8.38 -12.15 17.71
C SER A 84 -7.07 -12.30 16.92
N ALA A 85 -6.64 -11.28 16.18
CA ALA A 85 -5.42 -11.36 15.39
C ALA A 85 -4.17 -11.18 16.26
N THR A 86 -3.19 -12.05 16.08
CA THR A 86 -1.87 -11.95 16.72
C THR A 86 -0.77 -12.19 15.69
N LEU A 87 0.42 -11.62 15.96
CA LEU A 87 1.56 -11.71 15.08
C LEU A 87 2.82 -12.06 15.90
N ALA A 88 3.68 -12.88 15.32
CA ALA A 88 5.06 -13.10 15.75
C ALA A 88 6.01 -12.84 14.59
N GLY A 89 7.28 -12.61 14.89
CA GLY A 89 8.29 -12.15 13.94
C GLY A 89 8.45 -10.64 13.97
N GLU A 90 9.01 -10.08 12.91
CA GLU A 90 9.32 -8.65 12.79
C GLU A 90 8.92 -8.14 11.41
N ILE A 91 8.41 -6.90 11.37
CA ILE A 91 8.21 -6.17 10.11
C ILE A 91 8.88 -4.80 10.26
N LEU A 92 9.84 -4.57 9.39
CA LEU A 92 10.67 -3.37 9.43
C LEU A 92 10.35 -2.47 8.25
N ILE A 93 10.28 -1.15 8.49
CA ILE A 93 10.31 -0.12 7.46
C ILE A 93 11.63 0.66 7.60
N ASP A 94 12.49 0.58 6.59
CA ASP A 94 13.86 1.12 6.63
C ASP A 94 14.63 0.71 7.91
N GLY A 95 14.52 -0.56 8.30
CA GLY A 95 15.18 -1.13 9.48
C GLY A 95 14.50 -0.82 10.83
N VAL A 96 13.38 -0.09 10.86
CA VAL A 96 12.65 0.24 12.10
C VAL A 96 11.42 -0.68 12.23
N ASP A 97 11.35 -1.42 13.35
CA ASP A 97 10.22 -2.32 13.63
C ASP A 97 8.92 -1.53 13.86
N ILE A 98 7.90 -1.84 13.04
CA ILE A 98 6.61 -1.15 13.11
C ILE A 98 5.71 -1.66 14.25
N TYR A 99 6.08 -2.78 14.92
CA TYR A 99 5.29 -3.37 16.00
C TYR A 99 5.85 -3.09 17.40
N ARG A 100 7.16 -2.85 17.52
CA ARG A 100 7.82 -2.67 18.84
C ARG A 100 7.74 -1.26 19.41
N GLY A 101 6.70 -0.50 19.05
CA GLY A 101 6.36 0.76 19.73
C GLY A 101 7.19 1.99 19.35
N ALA A 102 8.18 1.86 18.46
CA ALA A 102 8.99 2.98 18.00
C ALA A 102 8.20 3.99 17.12
N ILE A 103 7.14 3.52 16.45
CA ILE A 103 6.31 4.32 15.55
C ILE A 103 4.83 4.17 15.94
N PRO A 104 4.08 5.28 16.17
CA PRO A 104 2.65 5.23 16.38
C PRO A 104 1.93 4.55 15.20
N VAL A 105 0.87 3.76 15.47
CA VAL A 105 0.14 3.03 14.42
C VAL A 105 -0.44 3.95 13.35
N THR A 106 -0.81 5.17 13.71
CA THR A 106 -1.29 6.20 12.78
C THR A 106 -0.22 6.62 11.79
N ASP A 107 1.03 6.75 12.25
CA ASP A 107 2.17 7.10 11.40
C ASP A 107 2.59 5.93 10.52
N VAL A 108 2.54 4.68 11.04
CA VAL A 108 2.72 3.48 10.21
C VAL A 108 1.73 3.49 9.07
N ARG A 109 0.43 3.70 9.33
CA ARG A 109 -0.63 3.70 8.31
C ARG A 109 -0.58 4.91 7.37
N ARG A 110 0.04 6.01 7.78
CA ARG A 110 0.30 7.15 6.89
C ARG A 110 1.47 6.86 5.94
N ARG A 111 2.56 6.26 6.46
CA ARG A 111 3.74 5.86 5.66
C ARG A 111 3.45 4.70 4.73
N ILE A 112 2.55 3.78 5.12
CA ILE A 112 2.19 2.57 4.38
C ILE A 112 0.70 2.61 4.05
N GLY A 113 0.38 3.19 2.89
CA GLY A 113 -0.99 3.30 2.38
C GLY A 113 -1.54 1.96 1.89
N MET A 114 -2.88 1.88 1.73
CA MET A 114 -3.52 0.67 1.23
C MET A 114 -4.65 0.97 0.26
N VAL A 115 -4.67 0.23 -0.85
CA VAL A 115 -5.76 0.17 -1.83
C VAL A 115 -6.39 -1.21 -1.75
N PHE A 116 -7.70 -1.26 -1.54
CA PHE A 116 -8.45 -2.49 -1.35
C PHE A 116 -8.94 -3.07 -2.67
N GLN A 117 -9.25 -4.36 -2.67
CA GLN A 117 -9.80 -5.09 -3.79
C GLN A 117 -11.09 -4.44 -4.32
N LYS A 118 -12.02 -4.13 -3.41
CA LYS A 118 -13.24 -3.41 -3.76
C LYS A 118 -13.01 -1.92 -3.61
N PRO A 119 -13.23 -1.10 -4.66
CA PRO A 119 -13.14 0.35 -4.55
C PRO A 119 -13.99 0.87 -3.39
N ASN A 120 -13.41 1.72 -2.57
CA ASN A 120 -14.05 2.27 -1.38
C ASN A 120 -13.90 3.79 -1.26
N PRO A 121 -14.23 4.57 -2.31
CA PRO A 121 -14.29 6.01 -2.17
C PRO A 121 -15.35 6.37 -1.13
N PHE A 122 -15.18 7.51 -0.45
CA PHE A 122 -16.23 8.04 0.41
C PHE A 122 -17.40 8.49 -0.47
N PRO A 123 -18.56 7.82 -0.44
CA PRO A 123 -19.58 7.94 -1.50
C PRO A 123 -20.28 9.30 -1.49
N ALA A 124 -20.37 9.97 -0.33
CA ALA A 124 -20.98 11.28 -0.17
C ALA A 124 -19.99 12.44 -0.42
N MET A 125 -18.69 12.16 -0.40
CA MET A 125 -17.66 13.16 -0.69
C MET A 125 -17.47 13.32 -2.20
N THR A 126 -17.15 14.54 -2.60
CA THR A 126 -16.77 14.85 -3.99
C THR A 126 -15.44 14.18 -4.36
N VAL A 127 -15.12 14.18 -5.65
CA VAL A 127 -13.81 13.69 -6.14
C VAL A 127 -12.66 14.42 -5.44
N ALA A 128 -12.72 15.75 -5.38
CA ALA A 128 -11.71 16.57 -4.71
C ALA A 128 -11.63 16.26 -3.20
N GLU A 129 -12.75 16.14 -2.53
CA GLU A 129 -12.79 15.82 -1.09
C GLU A 129 -12.28 14.43 -0.78
N ASN A 130 -12.52 13.45 -1.66
CA ASN A 130 -11.94 12.10 -1.53
C ASN A 130 -10.42 12.15 -1.55
N VAL A 131 -9.81 12.88 -2.48
CA VAL A 131 -8.34 13.04 -2.53
C VAL A 131 -7.83 13.67 -1.24
N LEU A 132 -8.48 14.72 -0.75
CA LEU A 132 -8.05 15.47 0.44
C LEU A 132 -8.40 14.82 1.78
N ALA A 133 -9.14 13.70 1.78
CA ALA A 133 -9.66 13.10 3.01
C ALA A 133 -8.56 12.73 4.01
N GLY A 134 -7.44 12.17 3.54
CA GLY A 134 -6.30 11.81 4.38
C GLY A 134 -5.64 13.02 5.05
N LEU A 135 -5.55 14.14 4.37
CA LEU A 135 -5.01 15.40 4.92
C LEU A 135 -5.90 15.99 5.99
N LYS A 136 -7.21 15.98 5.76
CA LYS A 136 -8.18 16.46 6.77
C LYS A 136 -8.06 15.66 8.07
N LEU A 137 -7.87 14.35 7.99
CA LEU A 137 -7.70 13.45 9.15
C LEU A 137 -6.35 13.64 9.86
N SER A 138 -5.29 14.01 9.14
CA SER A 138 -3.97 14.26 9.73
C SER A 138 -3.83 15.65 10.38
N GLY A 139 -4.85 16.52 10.27
CA GLY A 139 -4.84 17.87 10.85
C GLY A 139 -3.87 18.84 10.16
N LEU A 140 -3.32 18.49 9.01
CA LEU A 140 -2.41 19.33 8.25
C LEU A 140 -3.14 20.54 7.68
N LYS A 141 -2.63 21.74 7.98
CA LYS A 141 -3.15 22.99 7.43
C LYS A 141 -2.54 23.23 6.06
N THR A 142 -3.39 23.48 5.08
CA THR A 142 -2.99 23.75 3.69
C THR A 142 -3.74 24.95 3.16
N THR A 143 -3.10 25.76 2.34
CA THR A 143 -3.73 26.85 1.58
C THR A 143 -4.63 26.26 0.48
N ARG A 144 -5.48 27.10 -0.11
CA ARG A 144 -6.31 26.68 -1.23
C ARG A 144 -5.47 26.26 -2.43
N SER A 145 -4.44 27.05 -2.76
CA SER A 145 -3.55 26.77 -3.89
C SER A 145 -2.81 25.43 -3.73
N GLU A 146 -2.31 25.13 -2.53
CA GLU A 146 -1.65 23.84 -2.23
C GLU A 146 -2.61 22.67 -2.39
N ARG A 147 -3.87 22.82 -1.95
CA ARG A 147 -4.90 21.77 -2.12
C ARG A 147 -5.20 21.52 -3.59
N ASP A 148 -5.39 22.59 -4.37
CA ASP A 148 -5.72 22.49 -5.79
C ASP A 148 -4.55 21.80 -6.54
N ALA A 149 -3.30 22.18 -6.29
CA ALA A 149 -2.12 21.55 -6.84
C ALA A 149 -1.96 20.08 -6.43
N LEU A 150 -2.26 19.75 -5.18
CA LEU A 150 -2.20 18.37 -4.68
C LEU A 150 -3.26 17.48 -5.33
N ILE A 151 -4.51 17.99 -5.48
CA ILE A 151 -5.60 17.28 -6.17
C ILE A 151 -5.18 16.95 -7.60
N GLU A 152 -4.69 17.93 -8.35
CA GLU A 152 -4.24 17.75 -9.71
C GLU A 152 -3.10 16.74 -9.80
N SER A 153 -2.08 16.87 -8.96
CA SER A 153 -0.93 15.98 -8.91
C SER A 153 -1.34 14.53 -8.60
N CYS A 154 -2.14 14.30 -7.56
CA CYS A 154 -2.57 12.95 -7.18
C CYS A 154 -3.48 12.29 -8.22
N LEU A 155 -4.41 13.05 -8.81
CA LEU A 155 -5.29 12.54 -9.86
C LEU A 155 -4.51 12.28 -11.16
N THR A 156 -3.49 13.07 -11.46
CA THR A 156 -2.59 12.85 -12.61
C THR A 156 -1.78 11.57 -12.40
N LYS A 157 -1.12 11.42 -11.24
CA LYS A 157 -0.38 10.18 -10.88
C LYS A 157 -1.26 8.94 -10.89
N ALA A 158 -2.54 9.06 -10.54
CA ALA A 158 -3.51 7.96 -10.61
C ALA A 158 -4.11 7.76 -12.01
N GLY A 159 -3.66 8.49 -13.04
CA GLY A 159 -4.17 8.41 -14.41
C GLY A 159 -5.63 8.82 -14.56
N LEU A 160 -6.17 9.64 -13.64
CA LEU A 160 -7.60 9.99 -13.59
C LEU A 160 -7.88 11.46 -13.95
N TRP A 161 -6.89 12.37 -13.87
CA TRP A 161 -7.06 13.80 -14.02
C TRP A 161 -7.86 14.20 -15.26
N ASN A 162 -7.46 13.72 -16.44
CA ASN A 162 -8.10 14.09 -17.70
C ASN A 162 -9.58 13.70 -17.80
N GLU A 163 -10.00 12.72 -17.01
CA GLU A 163 -11.40 12.25 -16.99
C GLU A 163 -12.28 13.03 -16.00
N VAL A 164 -11.66 13.65 -14.95
CA VAL A 164 -12.44 14.24 -13.86
C VAL A 164 -12.15 15.72 -13.59
N LYS A 165 -11.17 16.36 -14.25
CA LYS A 165 -10.75 17.75 -14.00
C LYS A 165 -11.90 18.77 -14.10
N ASN A 166 -12.92 18.52 -14.93
CA ASN A 166 -14.10 19.38 -15.10
C ASN A 166 -15.29 18.97 -14.22
N ARG A 167 -15.11 17.96 -13.34
CA ARG A 167 -16.17 17.40 -12.51
C ARG A 167 -15.67 17.01 -11.12
N LEU A 168 -14.70 17.78 -10.59
CA LEU A 168 -14.13 17.59 -9.26
C LEU A 168 -15.16 17.70 -8.12
N GLY A 169 -16.28 18.41 -8.38
CA GLY A 169 -17.42 18.54 -7.48
C GLY A 169 -18.41 17.36 -7.51
N ASP A 170 -18.27 16.42 -8.44
CA ASP A 170 -19.16 15.25 -8.50
C ASP A 170 -18.88 14.30 -7.32
N PRO A 171 -19.91 13.63 -6.78
CA PRO A 171 -19.74 12.66 -5.72
C PRO A 171 -18.94 11.43 -6.21
N GLY A 172 -18.08 10.89 -5.36
CA GLY A 172 -17.22 9.74 -5.72
C GLY A 172 -17.99 8.52 -6.25
N ARG A 173 -19.24 8.34 -5.80
CA ARG A 173 -20.14 7.25 -6.27
C ARG A 173 -20.58 7.40 -7.74
N ALA A 174 -20.49 8.60 -8.33
CA ALA A 174 -20.88 8.84 -9.73
C ALA A 174 -19.82 8.36 -10.73
N LEU A 175 -18.66 7.93 -10.25
CA LEU A 175 -17.57 7.41 -11.08
C LEU A 175 -17.80 5.94 -11.42
N SER A 176 -17.25 5.49 -12.56
CA SER A 176 -17.18 4.06 -12.90
C SER A 176 -16.29 3.29 -11.93
N GLY A 177 -16.40 1.96 -11.87
CA GLY A 177 -15.59 1.13 -10.96
C GLY A 177 -14.09 1.36 -11.12
N GLY A 178 -13.58 1.41 -12.35
CA GLY A 178 -12.18 1.71 -12.62
C GLY A 178 -11.76 3.13 -12.25
N GLN A 179 -12.65 4.11 -12.42
CA GLN A 179 -12.42 5.48 -11.96
C GLN A 179 -12.42 5.57 -10.43
N GLN A 180 -13.33 4.85 -9.76
CA GLN A 180 -13.37 4.79 -8.30
C GLN A 180 -12.09 4.16 -7.74
N GLN A 181 -11.57 3.12 -8.37
CA GLN A 181 -10.31 2.49 -7.94
C GLN A 181 -9.14 3.46 -8.08
N ARG A 182 -9.04 4.16 -9.22
CA ARG A 182 -8.01 5.19 -9.41
C ARG A 182 -8.19 6.38 -8.46
N LEU A 183 -9.42 6.74 -8.09
CA LEU A 183 -9.67 7.74 -7.05
C LEU A 183 -9.16 7.25 -5.67
N CYS A 184 -9.32 5.97 -5.33
CA CYS A 184 -8.75 5.39 -4.10
C CYS A 184 -7.22 5.41 -4.13
N ILE A 185 -6.58 5.17 -5.29
CA ILE A 185 -5.13 5.33 -5.46
C ILE A 185 -4.73 6.80 -5.23
N ALA A 186 -5.40 7.77 -5.89
CA ALA A 186 -5.13 9.20 -5.72
C ALA A 186 -5.27 9.64 -4.25
N ARG A 187 -6.32 9.19 -3.55
CA ARG A 187 -6.52 9.43 -2.13
C ARG A 187 -5.36 8.89 -1.28
N SER A 188 -4.87 7.70 -1.59
CA SER A 188 -3.74 7.09 -0.87
C SER A 188 -2.44 7.85 -1.11
N LEU A 189 -2.22 8.38 -2.31
CA LEU A 189 -1.02 9.17 -2.67
C LEU A 189 -1.00 10.56 -2.02
N ALA A 190 -2.17 11.12 -1.68
CA ALA A 190 -2.28 12.48 -1.16
C ALA A 190 -1.63 12.70 0.22
N VAL A 191 -1.39 11.64 0.98
CA VAL A 191 -0.65 11.68 2.24
C VAL A 191 0.84 11.36 2.07
N SER A 192 1.32 11.32 0.83
CA SER A 192 2.71 11.01 0.47
C SER A 192 3.22 9.74 1.16
N PRO A 193 2.64 8.55 0.88
CA PRO A 193 3.08 7.31 1.49
C PRO A 193 4.42 6.87 0.89
N GLN A 194 5.28 6.27 1.71
CA GLN A 194 6.56 5.67 1.26
C GLN A 194 6.35 4.29 0.63
N VAL A 195 5.26 3.61 1.03
CA VAL A 195 4.86 2.29 0.55
C VAL A 195 3.37 2.29 0.23
N LEU A 196 2.97 1.64 -0.85
CA LEU A 196 1.58 1.45 -1.21
C LEU A 196 1.28 -0.05 -1.36
N LEU A 197 0.38 -0.54 -0.52
CA LEU A 197 -0.11 -1.90 -0.55
C LEU A 197 -1.36 -1.96 -1.43
N MET A 198 -1.45 -2.96 -2.30
CA MET A 198 -2.59 -3.14 -3.19
C MET A 198 -3.12 -4.58 -3.10
N ASP A 199 -4.35 -4.74 -2.61
CA ASP A 199 -5.01 -6.05 -2.48
C ASP A 199 -5.91 -6.26 -3.70
N GLU A 200 -5.46 -7.02 -4.69
CA GLU A 200 -6.18 -7.35 -5.94
C GLU A 200 -6.84 -6.14 -6.64
N PRO A 201 -6.10 -5.05 -6.93
CA PRO A 201 -6.70 -3.76 -7.32
C PRO A 201 -7.45 -3.77 -8.66
N CYS A 202 -7.32 -4.83 -9.46
CA CYS A 202 -7.93 -4.95 -10.78
C CYS A 202 -8.93 -6.10 -10.91
N SER A 203 -9.23 -6.86 -9.85
CA SER A 203 -9.99 -8.12 -9.91
C SER A 203 -11.42 -7.99 -10.47
N ALA A 204 -12.04 -6.81 -10.35
CA ALA A 204 -13.43 -6.56 -10.80
C ALA A 204 -13.51 -5.53 -11.93
N LEU A 205 -12.40 -5.29 -12.67
CA LEU A 205 -12.33 -4.23 -13.66
C LEU A 205 -12.23 -4.78 -15.08
N ASP A 206 -12.71 -3.98 -16.02
CA ASP A 206 -12.54 -4.25 -17.44
C ASP A 206 -11.07 -4.17 -17.89
N PRO A 207 -10.70 -4.76 -19.05
CA PRO A 207 -9.30 -4.78 -19.50
C PRO A 207 -8.68 -3.39 -19.72
N THR A 208 -9.48 -2.40 -20.11
CA THR A 208 -8.98 -1.03 -20.35
C THR A 208 -8.65 -0.34 -19.02
N SER A 209 -9.53 -0.44 -18.02
CA SER A 209 -9.30 0.06 -16.67
C SER A 209 -8.12 -0.65 -16.01
N THR A 210 -7.99 -1.97 -16.21
CA THR A 210 -6.85 -2.76 -15.70
C THR A 210 -5.53 -2.23 -16.26
N ARG A 211 -5.40 -2.02 -17.57
CA ARG A 211 -4.18 -1.48 -18.19
C ARG A 211 -3.80 -0.10 -17.64
N ARG A 212 -4.78 0.77 -17.40
CA ARG A 212 -4.54 2.10 -16.82
C ARG A 212 -3.99 2.02 -15.39
N ILE A 213 -4.51 1.09 -14.58
CA ILE A 213 -3.99 0.85 -13.22
C ILE A 213 -2.59 0.25 -13.28
N GLU A 214 -2.31 -0.69 -14.19
CA GLU A 214 -0.97 -1.25 -14.40
C GLU A 214 0.04 -0.17 -14.78
N GLN A 215 -0.32 0.73 -15.69
CA GLN A 215 0.51 1.88 -16.04
C GLN A 215 0.73 2.80 -14.82
N THR A 216 -0.33 3.11 -14.08
CA THR A 216 -0.24 3.88 -12.82
C THR A 216 0.73 3.23 -11.84
N ILE A 217 0.66 1.90 -11.64
CA ILE A 217 1.57 1.16 -10.74
C ILE A 217 3.03 1.33 -11.18
N SER A 218 3.31 1.21 -12.48
CA SER A 218 4.66 1.39 -13.00
C SER A 218 5.18 2.83 -12.77
N GLU A 219 4.36 3.84 -13.03
CA GLU A 219 4.73 5.25 -12.85
C GLU A 219 4.96 5.62 -11.38
N ILE A 220 4.10 5.19 -10.47
CA ILE A 220 4.26 5.51 -9.03
C ILE A 220 5.40 4.73 -8.37
N SER A 221 5.77 3.56 -8.90
CA SER A 221 6.85 2.75 -8.32
C SER A 221 8.22 3.42 -8.38
N GLU A 222 8.40 4.43 -9.23
CA GLU A 222 9.63 5.24 -9.25
C GLU A 222 9.84 6.03 -7.95
N THR A 223 8.76 6.34 -7.22
CA THR A 223 8.80 7.19 -6.01
C THR A 223 8.19 6.54 -4.77
N VAL A 224 7.48 5.44 -4.93
CA VAL A 224 6.76 4.71 -3.86
C VAL A 224 7.00 3.22 -4.02
N THR A 225 7.38 2.52 -2.96
CA THR A 225 7.46 1.05 -2.99
C THR A 225 6.05 0.46 -3.09
N VAL A 226 5.84 -0.49 -3.98
CA VAL A 226 4.52 -1.10 -4.18
C VAL A 226 4.57 -2.58 -3.82
N VAL A 227 3.60 -3.05 -3.02
CA VAL A 227 3.37 -4.48 -2.77
C VAL A 227 1.97 -4.81 -3.24
N ILE A 228 1.86 -5.69 -4.24
CA ILE A 228 0.58 -6.04 -4.86
C ILE A 228 0.24 -7.51 -4.67
N VAL A 229 -0.96 -7.80 -4.19
CA VAL A 229 -1.56 -9.13 -4.26
C VAL A 229 -2.33 -9.23 -5.58
N THR A 230 -2.10 -10.27 -6.34
CA THR A 230 -2.89 -10.57 -7.54
C THR A 230 -2.95 -12.06 -7.81
N HIS A 231 -4.09 -12.52 -8.32
CA HIS A 231 -4.27 -13.87 -8.86
C HIS A 231 -4.09 -13.89 -10.40
N ASN A 232 -3.89 -12.74 -11.03
CA ASN A 232 -3.64 -12.63 -12.46
C ASN A 232 -2.12 -12.69 -12.75
N MET A 233 -1.66 -13.84 -13.24
CA MET A 233 -0.25 -14.09 -13.54
C MET A 233 0.32 -13.11 -14.56
N GLN A 234 -0.46 -12.77 -15.58
CA GLN A 234 -0.04 -11.81 -16.60
C GLN A 234 0.14 -10.41 -16.03
N GLN A 235 -0.72 -10.00 -15.09
CA GLN A 235 -0.57 -8.73 -14.38
C GLN A 235 0.70 -8.74 -13.53
N ALA A 236 0.91 -9.78 -12.69
CA ALA A 236 2.11 -9.92 -11.89
C ALA A 236 3.38 -9.79 -12.76
N GLN A 237 3.41 -10.50 -13.90
CA GLN A 237 4.54 -10.48 -14.82
C GLN A 237 4.79 -9.11 -15.45
N ARG A 238 3.73 -8.34 -15.76
CA ARG A 238 3.87 -7.00 -16.39
C ARG A 238 4.32 -5.92 -15.43
N VAL A 239 3.82 -5.94 -14.17
CA VAL A 239 3.99 -4.80 -13.27
C VAL A 239 5.07 -4.99 -12.22
N SER A 240 5.50 -6.22 -11.90
CA SER A 240 6.39 -6.45 -10.77
C SER A 240 7.84 -6.66 -11.18
N HIS A 241 8.74 -6.22 -10.30
CA HIS A 241 10.19 -6.46 -10.36
C HIS A 241 10.55 -7.76 -9.65
N ARG A 242 9.88 -8.04 -8.53
CA ARG A 242 10.04 -9.25 -7.72
C ARG A 242 8.69 -9.91 -7.50
N CYS A 243 8.71 -11.22 -7.31
CA CYS A 243 7.53 -12.02 -7.09
C CYS A 243 7.76 -13.01 -5.96
N ALA A 244 6.77 -13.18 -5.08
CA ALA A 244 6.76 -14.20 -4.02
C ALA A 244 5.53 -15.09 -4.19
N PHE A 245 5.77 -16.39 -4.31
CA PHE A 245 4.72 -17.40 -4.43
C PHE A 245 4.36 -17.94 -3.06
N PHE A 246 3.11 -17.71 -2.66
CA PHE A 246 2.50 -18.21 -1.43
C PHE A 246 1.72 -19.49 -1.69
N LEU A 247 1.87 -20.45 -0.79
CA LEU A 247 1.08 -21.68 -0.80
C LEU A 247 0.72 -22.09 0.64
N ALA A 248 -0.46 -22.64 0.80
CA ALA A 248 -0.90 -23.35 2.01
C ALA A 248 -1.33 -24.75 1.59
N ALA A 249 -0.87 -25.80 2.28
CA ALA A 249 -1.45 -27.13 2.17
C ALA A 249 -2.78 -27.18 2.92
N GLU A 250 -3.52 -28.27 2.73
CA GLU A 250 -4.80 -28.45 3.43
C GLU A 250 -4.59 -28.40 4.94
N ASN A 251 -5.32 -27.49 5.62
CA ASN A 251 -5.22 -27.24 7.06
C ASN A 251 -3.86 -26.72 7.57
N GLU A 252 -2.94 -26.35 6.68
CA GLU A 252 -1.66 -25.75 7.04
C GLU A 252 -1.66 -24.22 6.86
N PRO A 253 -0.82 -23.49 7.61
CA PRO A 253 -0.61 -22.07 7.40
C PRO A 253 0.10 -21.80 6.08
N GLY A 254 -0.22 -20.65 5.46
CA GLY A 254 0.46 -20.21 4.26
C GLY A 254 1.92 -19.84 4.52
N ARG A 255 2.76 -20.16 3.53
CA ARG A 255 4.21 -19.89 3.52
C ARG A 255 4.63 -19.35 2.16
N ILE A 256 5.76 -18.67 2.10
CA ILE A 256 6.44 -18.43 0.83
C ILE A 256 7.18 -19.70 0.45
N ILE A 257 6.89 -20.20 -0.75
CA ILE A 257 7.53 -21.37 -1.33
C ILE A 257 8.77 -20.96 -2.12
N GLU A 258 8.61 -19.87 -2.88
CA GLU A 258 9.67 -19.34 -3.71
C GLU A 258 9.53 -17.82 -3.85
N GLU A 259 10.64 -17.09 -3.87
CA GLU A 259 10.69 -15.69 -4.15
C GLU A 259 11.91 -15.34 -4.99
N GLY A 260 11.81 -14.28 -5.78
CA GLY A 260 12.91 -13.87 -6.64
C GLY A 260 12.50 -12.79 -7.65
N PRO A 261 13.42 -12.48 -8.58
CA PRO A 261 13.09 -11.65 -9.74
C PRO A 261 11.89 -12.22 -10.48
N THR A 262 10.94 -11.39 -10.86
CA THR A 262 9.69 -11.82 -11.52
C THR A 262 9.99 -12.67 -12.76
N LYS A 263 10.98 -12.26 -13.56
CA LYS A 263 11.36 -13.01 -14.74
C LYS A 263 11.71 -14.47 -14.40
N ASP A 264 12.50 -14.69 -13.34
CA ASP A 264 12.97 -16.02 -12.96
C ASP A 264 11.81 -16.90 -12.47
N ILE A 265 10.93 -16.34 -11.63
CA ILE A 265 9.73 -17.03 -11.13
C ILE A 265 8.81 -17.49 -12.27
N PHE A 266 8.71 -16.73 -13.36
CA PHE A 266 7.82 -17.07 -14.49
C PHE A 266 8.48 -17.88 -15.61
N THR A 267 9.81 -17.85 -15.75
CA THR A 267 10.50 -18.55 -16.85
C THR A 267 11.31 -19.75 -16.42
N ASN A 268 11.81 -19.76 -15.19
CA ASN A 268 12.66 -20.84 -14.67
C ASN A 268 12.52 -20.98 -13.15
N PRO A 269 11.30 -21.25 -12.65
CA PRO A 269 11.09 -21.46 -11.22
C PRO A 269 11.87 -22.69 -10.74
N ARG A 270 12.37 -22.62 -9.49
CA ARG A 270 13.18 -23.67 -8.87
C ARG A 270 12.31 -24.75 -8.22
N ASP A 271 11.13 -24.36 -7.73
CA ASP A 271 10.19 -25.26 -7.08
C ASP A 271 9.12 -25.71 -8.10
N GLU A 272 8.87 -27.04 -8.16
CA GLU A 272 7.90 -27.62 -9.09
C GLU A 272 6.48 -27.06 -8.85
N ARG A 273 6.10 -26.80 -7.59
CA ARG A 273 4.80 -26.23 -7.24
C ARG A 273 4.63 -24.81 -7.80
N THR A 274 5.73 -24.01 -7.80
CA THR A 274 5.75 -22.68 -8.44
C THR A 274 5.56 -22.83 -9.94
N ASN A 275 6.29 -23.77 -10.57
CA ASN A 275 6.19 -24.05 -12.00
C ASN A 275 4.77 -24.45 -12.41
N ASP A 276 4.13 -25.32 -11.64
CA ASP A 276 2.75 -25.75 -11.92
C ASP A 276 1.76 -24.60 -11.76
N TYR A 277 1.94 -23.76 -10.74
CA TYR A 277 1.06 -22.63 -10.51
C TYR A 277 1.15 -21.57 -11.62
N VAL A 278 2.35 -21.15 -12.00
CA VAL A 278 2.53 -20.09 -13.01
C VAL A 278 2.13 -20.56 -14.42
N ASN A 279 2.14 -21.86 -14.68
CA ASN A 279 1.72 -22.47 -15.93
C ASN A 279 0.25 -22.94 -15.94
N GLY A 280 -0.53 -22.61 -14.89
CA GLY A 280 -1.95 -22.96 -14.81
C GLY A 280 -2.25 -24.45 -14.66
N ARG A 281 -1.28 -25.24 -14.20
CA ARG A 281 -1.41 -26.70 -13.96
C ARG A 281 -1.76 -27.01 -12.50
N PHE A 282 -2.15 -26.01 -11.74
CA PHE A 282 -2.48 -26.11 -10.33
C PHE A 282 -3.99 -26.33 -10.19
N GLY A 283 -4.43 -27.49 -9.71
CA GLY A 283 -5.83 -27.87 -9.51
C GLY A 283 -5.95 -29.30 -9.00
#